data_ac003141e246f817e372c23122f80282
#
_entry.id   ac003141e246f817e372c23122f80282
#
_cell.length_a   1.000
_cell.length_b   1.000
_cell.length_c   1.000
_cell.angle_alpha   90.00
_cell.angle_beta   90.00
_cell.angle_gamma   90.00
#
_symmetry.space_group_name_H-M   'P 1'
#
loop_
_entity.id
_entity.type
_entity.pdbx_description
1 polymer ?
#
loop_
_entity_poly.entity_id
_entity_poly.type
_entity_poly.pdbx_seq_one_letter_code
_entity_poly.pdbx_strand_id
1 'polypeptide(L)'
;MAKKPKSHTPRGRTLRSQLWFDNPDNPGMTALYLERYLNFGLTSAELRSGKPIIGIAQTGSDLSPCNRHHLELAHRVREGIRSAGGIAFEFPVHPIQETGKRPTAALDRNLAYLGLVEVLYGYPLDGVVLMTGCDKTTPACLMAAATVNTPAIVLSGGPMLNGWWKGERCGSGMAVWKAREELAAGRIGDQEFMDIAAASAPSVGHCNTMGTATTMNSLAEALGMMLPGCAAVPAPHKERGRSEEHTSELQSHVRISY
;
A
#
# COMPACT_ATOMS: atom_id res chain seq x y z
N MET A 1 -41.32 -29.13 27.25
CA MET A 1 -40.48 -27.99 26.82
C MET A 1 -40.14 -28.18 25.36
N ALA A 2 -40.78 -27.42 24.46
CA ALA A 2 -40.53 -27.51 23.00
C ALA A 2 -39.25 -26.78 22.64
N LYS A 3 -38.32 -27.46 21.93
CA LYS A 3 -37.13 -26.85 21.38
C LYS A 3 -37.52 -25.82 20.29
N LYS A 4 -37.14 -24.56 20.49
CA LYS A 4 -37.27 -23.55 19.45
C LYS A 4 -36.51 -23.97 18.18
N PRO A 5 -37.09 -23.79 16.99
CA PRO A 5 -36.38 -24.10 15.75
C PRO A 5 -35.19 -23.18 15.59
N LYS A 6 -34.01 -23.75 15.29
CA LYS A 6 -32.82 -22.99 14.92
C LYS A 6 -33.11 -22.25 13.58
N SER A 7 -33.09 -20.94 13.60
CA SER A 7 -33.18 -20.13 12.38
C SER A 7 -31.96 -20.45 11.51
N HIS A 8 -32.18 -21.10 10.36
CA HIS A 8 -31.18 -21.23 9.32
C HIS A 8 -31.06 -19.89 8.61
N THR A 9 -30.20 -19.01 9.11
CA THR A 9 -29.65 -17.94 8.29
C THR A 9 -28.75 -18.58 7.24
N PRO A 10 -28.77 -18.18 5.95
CA PRO A 10 -27.84 -18.68 4.97
C PRO A 10 -26.42 -18.44 5.50
N ARG A 11 -25.59 -19.49 5.56
CA ARG A 11 -24.19 -19.36 5.99
C ARG A 11 -23.48 -18.44 5.01
N GLY A 12 -23.42 -17.15 5.35
CA GLY A 12 -22.44 -16.24 4.75
C GLY A 12 -21.05 -16.83 4.97
N ARG A 13 -20.19 -16.62 4.02
CA ARG A 13 -18.79 -17.08 4.08
C ARG A 13 -18.18 -16.57 5.38
N THR A 14 -17.63 -17.45 6.21
CA THR A 14 -16.99 -17.08 7.47
C THR A 14 -15.74 -16.26 7.15
N LEU A 15 -15.66 -15.04 7.68
CA LEU A 15 -14.46 -14.23 7.58
C LEU A 15 -13.30 -14.91 8.31
N ARG A 16 -12.09 -14.75 7.81
CA ARG A 16 -10.89 -15.30 8.44
C ARG A 16 -10.68 -14.75 9.84
N SER A 17 -10.95 -13.46 10.03
CA SER A 17 -10.88 -12.78 11.32
C SER A 17 -11.80 -13.38 12.39
N GLN A 18 -12.94 -13.95 12.00
CA GLN A 18 -13.86 -14.60 12.94
C GLN A 18 -13.27 -15.87 13.57
N LEU A 19 -12.38 -16.57 12.86
CA LEU A 19 -11.66 -17.73 13.40
C LEU A 19 -10.76 -17.35 14.58
N TRP A 20 -10.38 -16.08 14.69
CA TRP A 20 -9.57 -15.55 15.77
C TRP A 20 -10.43 -14.92 16.87
N PHE A 21 -11.35 -14.04 16.49
CA PHE A 21 -12.05 -13.17 17.43
C PHE A 21 -13.45 -13.63 17.83
N ASP A 22 -14.02 -14.63 17.14
CA ASP A 22 -15.35 -15.16 17.45
C ASP A 22 -15.47 -16.66 17.12
N ASN A 23 -14.45 -17.45 17.50
CA ASN A 23 -14.41 -18.89 17.26
C ASN A 23 -15.07 -19.66 18.42
N PRO A 24 -16.28 -20.20 18.23
CA PRO A 24 -16.96 -20.93 19.28
C PRO A 24 -16.30 -22.29 19.63
N ASP A 25 -15.49 -22.83 18.70
CA ASP A 25 -14.81 -24.12 18.90
C ASP A 25 -13.52 -23.96 19.71
N ASN A 26 -13.00 -22.70 19.85
CA ASN A 26 -11.80 -22.44 20.63
C ASN A 26 -11.91 -21.10 21.42
N PRO A 27 -12.78 -21.04 22.44
CA PRO A 27 -13.00 -19.81 23.20
C PRO A 27 -11.77 -19.35 24.00
N GLY A 28 -10.89 -20.28 24.39
CA GLY A 28 -9.66 -19.94 25.10
C GLY A 28 -8.69 -19.13 24.24
N MET A 29 -8.45 -19.56 23.01
CA MET A 29 -7.61 -18.79 22.07
C MET A 29 -8.29 -17.49 21.64
N THR A 30 -9.61 -17.49 21.45
CA THR A 30 -10.37 -16.27 21.16
C THR A 30 -10.17 -15.21 22.26
N ALA A 31 -10.26 -15.61 23.53
CA ALA A 31 -10.03 -14.71 24.66
C ALA A 31 -8.60 -14.15 24.67
N LEU A 32 -7.58 -14.98 24.37
CA LEU A 32 -6.19 -14.58 24.30
C LEU A 32 -5.95 -13.55 23.18
N TYR A 33 -6.53 -13.75 21.99
CA TYR A 33 -6.43 -12.81 20.88
C TYR A 33 -7.15 -11.50 21.20
N LEU A 34 -8.36 -11.56 21.74
CA LEU A 34 -9.10 -10.37 22.16
C LEU A 34 -8.29 -9.54 23.16
N GLU A 35 -7.73 -10.15 24.20
CA GLU A 35 -6.91 -9.48 25.19
C GLU A 35 -5.81 -8.62 24.56
N ARG A 36 -5.11 -9.15 23.54
CA ARG A 36 -4.02 -8.45 22.88
C ARG A 36 -4.47 -7.22 22.08
N TYR A 37 -5.64 -7.29 21.47
CA TYR A 37 -6.13 -6.21 20.61
C TYR A 37 -6.97 -5.16 21.34
N LEU A 38 -7.35 -5.40 22.58
CA LEU A 38 -8.10 -4.42 23.38
C LEU A 38 -7.24 -3.25 23.86
N ASN A 39 -5.90 -3.38 23.89
CA ASN A 39 -5.03 -2.36 24.46
C ASN A 39 -4.73 -1.19 23.50
N PHE A 40 -5.27 -1.17 22.28
CA PHE A 40 -5.14 -0.01 21.38
C PHE A 40 -6.48 0.59 20.91
N GLY A 41 -7.50 0.49 21.79
CA GLY A 41 -8.76 1.21 21.63
C GLY A 41 -9.85 0.48 20.84
N LEU A 42 -9.67 -0.80 20.49
CA LEU A 42 -10.74 -1.64 19.98
C LEU A 42 -11.52 -2.27 21.13
N THR A 43 -12.81 -2.53 20.92
CA THR A 43 -13.65 -3.22 21.88
C THR A 43 -13.84 -4.68 21.49
N SER A 44 -14.11 -5.55 22.47
CA SER A 44 -14.49 -6.94 22.21
C SER A 44 -15.73 -7.05 21.31
N ALA A 45 -16.71 -6.16 21.51
CA ALA A 45 -17.92 -6.13 20.69
C ALA A 45 -17.61 -5.76 19.23
N GLU A 46 -16.67 -4.86 19.00
CA GLU A 46 -16.25 -4.45 17.64
C GLU A 46 -15.52 -5.61 16.93
N LEU A 47 -14.55 -6.24 17.59
CA LEU A 47 -13.78 -7.36 17.01
C LEU A 47 -14.68 -8.59 16.72
N ARG A 48 -15.72 -8.81 17.52
CA ARG A 48 -16.68 -9.90 17.35
C ARG A 48 -17.91 -9.55 16.51
N SER A 49 -17.96 -8.35 15.96
CA SER A 49 -19.14 -7.83 15.23
C SER A 49 -19.36 -8.50 13.86
N GLY A 50 -18.41 -9.28 13.37
CA GLY A 50 -18.43 -9.83 12.01
C GLY A 50 -18.06 -8.82 10.92
N LYS A 51 -17.56 -7.63 11.28
CA LYS A 51 -16.97 -6.68 10.34
C LYS A 51 -15.66 -7.23 9.78
N PRO A 52 -15.37 -7.04 8.47
CA PRO A 52 -14.10 -7.47 7.92
C PRO A 52 -12.93 -6.68 8.51
N ILE A 53 -11.83 -7.37 8.77
CA ILE A 53 -10.57 -6.75 9.17
C ILE A 53 -9.70 -6.58 7.93
N ILE A 54 -9.44 -5.33 7.56
CA ILE A 54 -8.68 -4.96 6.37
C ILE A 54 -7.30 -4.46 6.79
N GLY A 55 -6.27 -5.13 6.28
CA GLY A 55 -4.89 -4.71 6.45
C GLY A 55 -4.56 -3.48 5.62
N ILE A 56 -3.75 -2.58 6.16
CA ILE A 56 -3.11 -1.49 5.42
C ILE A 56 -1.62 -1.80 5.39
N ALA A 57 -1.15 -2.38 4.29
CA ALA A 57 0.26 -2.69 4.07
C ALA A 57 0.97 -1.40 3.62
N GLN A 58 1.52 -0.65 4.56
CA GLN A 58 2.04 0.68 4.38
C GLN A 58 3.56 0.62 4.09
N THR A 59 4.01 1.18 2.96
CA THR A 59 5.40 1.16 2.50
C THR A 59 6.16 2.48 2.75
N GLY A 60 5.55 3.45 3.43
CA GLY A 60 6.17 4.74 3.75
C GLY A 60 7.25 4.61 4.80
N SER A 61 8.35 5.33 4.59
CA SER A 61 9.49 5.37 5.51
C SER A 61 10.40 6.54 5.12
N ASP A 62 11.11 7.10 6.07
CA ASP A 62 12.18 8.07 5.81
C ASP A 62 13.33 7.43 5.00
N LEU A 63 13.49 6.11 5.08
CA LEU A 63 14.44 5.36 4.27
C LEU A 63 13.97 5.14 2.82
N SER A 64 12.71 5.44 2.53
CA SER A 64 12.08 5.31 1.22
C SER A 64 11.39 6.62 0.83
N PRO A 65 12.12 7.70 0.51
CA PRO A 65 11.55 9.02 0.26
C PRO A 65 10.46 9.05 -0.80
N CYS A 66 10.52 8.18 -1.81
CA CYS A 66 9.48 8.03 -2.83
C CYS A 66 8.10 7.66 -2.25
N ASN A 67 8.09 7.01 -1.09
CA ASN A 67 6.88 6.53 -0.42
C ASN A 67 6.64 7.25 0.92
N ARG A 68 7.48 8.23 1.32
CA ARG A 68 7.41 8.88 2.63
C ARG A 68 6.00 9.40 2.97
N HIS A 69 5.32 9.98 2.00
CA HIS A 69 3.98 10.54 2.15
C HIS A 69 2.88 9.49 2.41
N HIS A 70 3.17 8.19 2.19
CA HIS A 70 2.23 7.11 2.52
C HIS A 70 1.90 7.05 4.02
N LEU A 71 2.79 7.55 4.90
CA LEU A 71 2.51 7.66 6.34
C LEU A 71 1.27 8.53 6.61
N GLU A 72 1.10 9.60 5.84
CA GLU A 72 -0.06 10.49 5.95
C GLU A 72 -1.28 9.91 5.22
N LEU A 73 -1.07 9.32 4.05
CA LEU A 73 -2.14 8.73 3.25
C LEU A 73 -2.80 7.54 3.96
N ALA A 74 -2.07 6.78 4.77
CA ALA A 74 -2.60 5.65 5.53
C ALA A 74 -3.76 6.06 6.46
N HIS A 75 -3.77 7.29 6.97
CA HIS A 75 -4.88 7.81 7.78
C HIS A 75 -6.19 7.87 6.97
N ARG A 76 -6.12 8.35 5.72
CA ARG A 76 -7.30 8.42 4.82
C ARG A 76 -7.79 7.03 4.44
N VAL A 77 -6.87 6.10 4.17
CA VAL A 77 -7.21 4.69 3.91
C VAL A 77 -7.94 4.10 5.11
N ARG A 78 -7.48 4.36 6.31
CA ARG A 78 -8.13 3.93 7.55
C ARG A 78 -9.55 4.50 7.69
N GLU A 79 -9.73 5.78 7.39
CA GLU A 79 -11.04 6.42 7.40
C GLU A 79 -12.00 5.81 6.37
N GLY A 80 -11.54 5.57 5.14
CA GLY A 80 -12.31 4.90 4.09
C GLY A 80 -12.77 3.49 4.50
N ILE A 81 -11.86 2.67 5.06
CA ILE A 81 -12.20 1.33 5.56
C ILE A 81 -13.28 1.41 6.66
N ARG A 82 -13.13 2.35 7.60
CA ARG A 82 -14.12 2.55 8.68
C ARG A 82 -15.48 3.02 8.17
N SER A 83 -15.48 3.97 7.22
CA SER A 83 -16.70 4.49 6.59
C SER A 83 -17.47 3.39 5.86
N ALA A 84 -16.75 2.44 5.26
CA ALA A 84 -17.33 1.27 4.61
C ALA A 84 -17.70 0.14 5.59
N GLY A 85 -17.54 0.35 6.89
CA GLY A 85 -17.95 -0.61 7.93
C GLY A 85 -16.91 -1.67 8.27
N GLY A 86 -15.67 -1.55 7.80
CA GLY A 86 -14.54 -2.43 8.14
C GLY A 86 -13.76 -1.98 9.37
N ILE A 87 -12.84 -2.83 9.83
CA ILE A 87 -11.85 -2.54 10.86
C ILE A 87 -10.48 -2.48 10.18
N ALA A 88 -9.74 -1.38 10.38
CA ALA A 88 -8.46 -1.17 9.73
C ALA A 88 -7.28 -1.55 10.62
N PHE A 89 -6.41 -2.44 10.14
CA PHE A 89 -5.15 -2.83 10.78
C PHE A 89 -3.98 -2.39 9.92
N GLU A 90 -3.28 -1.34 10.35
CA GLU A 90 -2.09 -0.83 9.65
C GLU A 90 -0.82 -1.52 10.14
N PHE A 91 0.06 -1.84 9.20
CA PHE A 91 1.35 -2.43 9.49
C PHE A 91 2.40 -2.01 8.45
N PRO A 92 3.68 -1.89 8.83
CA PRO A 92 4.75 -1.51 7.92
C PRO A 92 5.16 -2.68 7.02
N VAL A 93 5.50 -2.36 5.78
CA VAL A 93 6.24 -3.23 4.87
C VAL A 93 7.72 -2.86 4.94
N HIS A 94 8.61 -3.82 4.74
CA HIS A 94 10.06 -3.60 4.75
C HIS A 94 10.45 -2.41 3.85
N PRO A 95 11.19 -1.40 4.37
CA PRO A 95 11.52 -0.21 3.60
C PRO A 95 12.60 -0.52 2.57
N ILE A 96 12.27 -0.33 1.29
CA ILE A 96 13.19 -0.50 0.17
C ILE A 96 13.09 0.64 -0.82
N GLN A 97 14.26 1.09 -1.31
CA GLN A 97 14.37 2.08 -2.35
C GLN A 97 15.59 1.79 -3.22
N GLU A 98 15.44 1.87 -4.55
CA GLU A 98 16.49 1.52 -5.51
C GLU A 98 17.75 2.36 -5.33
N THR A 99 17.61 3.68 -5.29
CA THR A 99 18.75 4.62 -5.26
C THR A 99 19.32 4.87 -3.87
N GLY A 100 18.55 4.63 -2.83
CA GLY A 100 18.94 4.91 -1.44
C GLY A 100 19.67 3.77 -0.73
N LYS A 101 19.69 2.58 -1.31
CA LYS A 101 20.25 1.38 -0.67
C LYS A 101 21.46 0.82 -1.42
N ARG A 102 22.46 0.35 -0.65
CA ARG A 102 23.67 -0.30 -1.15
C ARG A 102 23.78 -1.74 -0.63
N PRO A 103 24.37 -2.67 -1.38
CA PRO A 103 24.88 -2.52 -2.76
C PRO A 103 23.76 -2.48 -3.80
N THR A 104 22.58 -3.05 -3.53
CA THR A 104 21.41 -3.10 -4.42
C THR A 104 20.13 -3.36 -3.66
N ALA A 105 19.01 -2.84 -4.14
CA ALA A 105 17.68 -3.16 -3.62
C ALA A 105 17.04 -4.40 -4.24
N ALA A 106 17.71 -5.07 -5.19
CA ALA A 106 17.13 -6.21 -5.90
C ALA A 106 16.82 -7.41 -5.00
N LEU A 107 17.74 -7.73 -4.07
CA LEU A 107 17.53 -8.80 -3.08
C LEU A 107 16.52 -8.40 -2.02
N ASP A 108 16.51 -7.12 -1.63
CA ASP A 108 15.59 -6.61 -0.61
C ASP A 108 14.14 -6.64 -1.05
N ARG A 109 13.87 -6.56 -2.35
CA ARG A 109 12.54 -6.81 -2.89
C ARG A 109 12.01 -8.19 -2.47
N ASN A 110 12.87 -9.22 -2.52
CA ASN A 110 12.49 -10.57 -2.11
C ASN A 110 12.27 -10.67 -0.59
N LEU A 111 13.05 -9.96 0.22
CA LEU A 111 12.83 -9.89 1.67
C LEU A 111 11.52 -9.17 2.00
N ALA A 112 11.22 -8.06 1.33
CA ALA A 112 9.95 -7.35 1.50
C ALA A 112 8.76 -8.23 1.08
N TYR A 113 8.86 -8.95 -0.04
CA TYR A 113 7.88 -9.92 -0.50
C TYR A 113 7.65 -11.03 0.54
N LEU A 114 8.70 -11.70 1.00
CA LEU A 114 8.59 -12.80 1.96
C LEU A 114 8.02 -12.33 3.31
N GLY A 115 8.50 -11.20 3.83
CA GLY A 115 7.97 -10.62 5.07
C GLY A 115 6.49 -10.26 4.97
N LEU A 116 6.05 -9.74 3.82
CA LEU A 116 4.63 -9.45 3.60
C LEU A 116 3.79 -10.73 3.48
N VAL A 117 4.31 -11.78 2.83
CA VAL A 117 3.65 -13.11 2.77
C VAL A 117 3.42 -13.64 4.19
N GLU A 118 4.43 -13.60 5.06
CA GLU A 118 4.31 -14.04 6.46
C GLU A 118 3.23 -13.25 7.22
N VAL A 119 3.18 -11.93 7.03
CA VAL A 119 2.15 -11.10 7.67
C VAL A 119 0.75 -11.48 7.16
N LEU A 120 0.57 -11.61 5.86
CA LEU A 120 -0.73 -11.92 5.26
C LEU A 120 -1.22 -13.33 5.61
N TYR A 121 -0.33 -14.29 5.80
CA TYR A 121 -0.68 -15.62 6.28
C TYR A 121 -0.90 -15.67 7.79
N GLY A 122 -0.05 -14.99 8.56
CA GLY A 122 0.01 -15.13 10.01
C GLY A 122 -1.06 -14.35 10.78
N TYR A 123 -1.62 -13.27 10.19
CA TYR A 123 -2.57 -12.40 10.88
C TYR A 123 -4.00 -12.52 10.34
N PRO A 124 -5.03 -12.18 11.16
CA PRO A 124 -6.44 -12.42 10.86
C PRO A 124 -7.02 -11.36 9.90
N LEU A 125 -6.39 -11.18 8.75
CA LEU A 125 -6.81 -10.20 7.74
C LEU A 125 -7.78 -10.86 6.76
N ASP A 126 -8.91 -10.20 6.49
CA ASP A 126 -9.90 -10.62 5.50
C ASP A 126 -9.62 -10.03 4.12
N GLY A 127 -8.83 -8.97 4.06
CA GLY A 127 -8.37 -8.32 2.85
C GLY A 127 -7.22 -7.36 3.16
N VAL A 128 -6.60 -6.79 2.13
CA VAL A 128 -5.48 -5.86 2.30
C VAL A 128 -5.47 -4.75 1.26
N VAL A 129 -5.23 -3.53 1.70
CA VAL A 129 -4.86 -2.39 0.85
C VAL A 129 -3.33 -2.34 0.82
N LEU A 130 -2.75 -2.49 -0.36
CA LEU A 130 -1.31 -2.46 -0.61
C LEU A 130 -0.92 -1.05 -1.05
N MET A 131 -0.35 -0.27 -0.15
CA MET A 131 0.12 1.09 -0.46
C MET A 131 1.47 1.01 -1.14
N THR A 132 1.52 1.34 -2.42
CA THR A 132 2.70 1.18 -3.27
C THR A 132 3.14 2.50 -3.92
N GLY A 133 4.32 2.52 -4.50
CA GLY A 133 4.81 3.72 -5.20
C GLY A 133 6.13 3.46 -5.90
N CYS A 134 7.16 3.09 -5.16
CA CYS A 134 8.51 2.87 -5.67
C CYS A 134 8.62 1.60 -6.52
N ASP A 135 9.66 1.55 -7.34
CA ASP A 135 9.95 0.48 -8.29
C ASP A 135 10.15 -0.92 -7.66
N LYS A 136 10.54 -1.00 -6.40
CA LYS A 136 10.72 -2.28 -5.68
C LYS A 136 9.52 -2.64 -4.81
N THR A 137 8.83 -1.66 -4.22
CA THR A 137 7.70 -1.93 -3.33
C THR A 137 6.48 -2.44 -4.09
N THR A 138 6.18 -1.88 -5.26
CA THR A 138 5.02 -2.30 -6.05
C THR A 138 5.10 -3.77 -6.45
N PRO A 139 6.18 -4.26 -7.09
CA PRO A 139 6.27 -5.68 -7.44
C PRO A 139 6.32 -6.58 -6.20
N ALA A 140 6.97 -6.18 -5.11
CA ALA A 140 6.99 -6.98 -3.88
C ALA A 140 5.57 -7.19 -3.33
N CYS A 141 4.76 -6.14 -3.28
CA CYS A 141 3.38 -6.21 -2.82
C CYS A 141 2.48 -7.05 -3.74
N LEU A 142 2.62 -6.90 -5.06
CA LEU A 142 1.89 -7.70 -6.05
C LEU A 142 2.23 -9.19 -5.94
N MET A 143 3.52 -9.52 -5.80
CA MET A 143 3.96 -10.90 -5.61
C MET A 143 3.38 -11.50 -4.33
N ALA A 144 3.37 -10.75 -3.24
CA ALA A 144 2.81 -11.22 -1.97
C ALA A 144 1.29 -11.47 -2.07
N ALA A 145 0.55 -10.54 -2.68
CA ALA A 145 -0.88 -10.71 -2.90
C ALA A 145 -1.18 -11.95 -3.74
N ALA A 146 -0.45 -12.15 -4.84
CA ALA A 146 -0.60 -13.32 -5.69
C ALA A 146 -0.26 -14.65 -4.99
N THR A 147 0.74 -14.63 -4.10
CA THR A 147 1.15 -15.83 -3.34
C THR A 147 0.12 -16.24 -2.31
N VAL A 148 -0.43 -15.27 -1.56
CA VAL A 148 -1.35 -15.55 -0.45
C VAL A 148 -2.79 -15.75 -0.93
N ASN A 149 -3.11 -15.21 -2.09
CA ASN A 149 -4.48 -15.22 -2.64
C ASN A 149 -5.53 -14.64 -1.67
N THR A 150 -5.12 -13.63 -0.87
CA THR A 150 -6.02 -12.84 -0.04
C THR A 150 -6.58 -11.70 -0.89
N PRO A 151 -7.85 -11.30 -0.73
CA PRO A 151 -8.39 -10.13 -1.36
C PRO A 151 -7.46 -8.93 -1.21
N ALA A 152 -7.03 -8.36 -2.31
CA ALA A 152 -6.07 -7.28 -2.29
C ALA A 152 -6.43 -6.21 -3.32
N ILE A 153 -6.23 -4.95 -2.93
CA ILE A 153 -6.27 -3.83 -3.84
C ILE A 153 -5.01 -2.99 -3.67
N VAL A 154 -4.46 -2.54 -4.79
CA VAL A 154 -3.28 -1.68 -4.81
C VAL A 154 -3.71 -0.22 -4.77
N LEU A 155 -3.06 0.56 -3.95
CA LEU A 155 -3.17 2.00 -3.90
C LEU A 155 -1.79 2.62 -4.16
N SER A 156 -1.62 3.23 -5.33
CA SER A 156 -0.39 3.97 -5.63
C SER A 156 -0.38 5.30 -4.90
N GLY A 157 0.74 5.68 -4.29
CA GLY A 157 0.94 7.03 -3.74
C GLY A 157 1.07 8.12 -4.80
N GLY A 158 1.20 7.75 -6.06
CA GLY A 158 1.28 8.66 -7.21
C GLY A 158 2.68 9.18 -7.52
N PRO A 159 2.90 9.60 -8.78
CA PRO A 159 4.15 10.21 -9.21
C PRO A 159 4.31 11.63 -8.66
N MET A 160 5.56 12.11 -8.59
CA MET A 160 5.85 13.54 -8.44
C MET A 160 5.27 14.36 -9.59
N LEU A 161 5.12 15.65 -9.37
CA LEU A 161 4.87 16.62 -10.46
C LEU A 161 6.02 16.63 -11.47
N ASN A 162 5.77 17.16 -12.66
CA ASN A 162 6.84 17.36 -13.65
C ASN A 162 7.88 18.35 -13.12
N GLY A 163 9.15 17.98 -13.22
CA GLY A 163 10.26 18.90 -13.02
C GLY A 163 10.49 19.81 -14.24
N TRP A 164 11.11 20.96 -14.01
CA TRP A 164 11.44 21.92 -15.06
C TRP A 164 12.81 22.55 -14.82
N TRP A 165 13.63 22.59 -15.84
CA TRP A 165 14.94 23.24 -15.83
C TRP A 165 15.11 24.07 -17.07
N LYS A 166 15.37 25.38 -16.91
CA LYS A 166 15.56 26.34 -18.02
C LYS A 166 14.46 26.25 -19.11
N GLY A 167 13.20 26.05 -18.69
CA GLY A 167 12.06 25.97 -19.61
C GLY A 167 11.83 24.60 -20.24
N GLU A 168 12.70 23.62 -20.00
CA GLU A 168 12.54 22.26 -20.46
C GLU A 168 12.05 21.33 -19.35
N ARG A 169 11.25 20.33 -19.71
CA ARG A 169 10.80 19.32 -18.77
C ARG A 169 11.95 18.41 -18.37
N CYS A 170 12.17 18.24 -17.08
CA CYS A 170 13.15 17.31 -16.54
C CYS A 170 12.47 16.27 -15.64
N GLY A 171 12.69 14.99 -15.94
CA GLY A 171 12.16 13.87 -15.17
C GLY A 171 13.22 13.28 -14.23
N SER A 172 12.76 12.80 -13.07
CA SER A 172 13.63 12.17 -12.06
C SER A 172 14.41 10.99 -12.64
N GLY A 173 15.68 10.90 -12.32
CA GLY A 173 16.62 9.92 -12.87
C GLY A 173 17.16 10.34 -14.23
N MET A 174 16.35 10.52 -15.26
CA MET A 174 16.78 10.84 -16.62
C MET A 174 17.55 12.16 -16.70
N ALA A 175 17.06 13.21 -16.05
CA ALA A 175 17.73 14.51 -16.03
C ALA A 175 19.11 14.41 -15.36
N VAL A 176 19.21 13.68 -14.26
CA VAL A 176 20.46 13.47 -13.53
C VAL A 176 21.47 12.67 -14.38
N TRP A 177 21.04 11.62 -15.08
CA TRP A 177 21.92 10.84 -15.96
C TRP A 177 22.46 11.70 -17.11
N LYS A 178 21.62 12.46 -17.77
CA LYS A 178 22.03 13.37 -18.85
C LYS A 178 22.98 14.46 -18.31
N ALA A 179 22.64 15.09 -17.20
CA ALA A 179 23.46 16.12 -16.59
C ALA A 179 24.83 15.59 -16.11
N ARG A 180 24.93 14.32 -15.71
CA ARG A 180 26.19 13.66 -15.35
C ARG A 180 27.14 13.56 -16.55
N GLU A 181 26.60 13.31 -17.76
CA GLU A 181 27.41 13.31 -18.98
C GLU A 181 27.93 14.72 -19.30
N GLU A 182 27.09 15.74 -19.10
CA GLU A 182 27.47 17.14 -19.28
C GLU A 182 28.56 17.57 -18.29
N LEU A 183 28.42 17.17 -17.03
CA LEU A 183 29.42 17.42 -15.99
C LEU A 183 30.76 16.73 -16.32
N ALA A 184 30.72 15.45 -16.69
CA ALA A 184 31.92 14.70 -17.06
C ALA A 184 32.65 15.27 -18.28
N ALA A 185 31.91 15.91 -19.19
CA ALA A 185 32.45 16.61 -20.36
C ALA A 185 32.91 18.05 -20.06
N GLY A 186 32.76 18.51 -18.82
CA GLY A 186 33.13 19.86 -18.41
C GLY A 186 32.23 20.97 -19.00
N ARG A 187 31.02 20.63 -19.49
CA ARG A 187 30.08 21.59 -20.05
C ARG A 187 29.21 22.29 -19.01
N ILE A 188 29.05 21.69 -17.84
CA ILE A 188 28.40 22.28 -16.67
C ILE A 188 29.28 22.09 -15.43
N GLY A 189 29.09 22.96 -14.43
CA GLY A 189 29.77 22.86 -13.14
C GLY A 189 28.95 22.06 -12.12
N ASP A 190 29.57 21.74 -10.96
CA ASP A 190 28.96 20.99 -9.87
C ASP A 190 27.66 21.63 -9.37
N GLN A 191 27.62 22.97 -9.24
CA GLN A 191 26.41 23.65 -8.76
C GLN A 191 25.26 23.49 -9.74
N GLU A 192 25.48 23.69 -11.04
CA GLU A 192 24.44 23.49 -12.04
C GLU A 192 23.95 22.05 -12.09
N PHE A 193 24.85 21.09 -11.92
CA PHE A 193 24.48 19.68 -11.81
C PHE A 193 23.54 19.41 -10.62
N MET A 194 23.83 19.98 -9.44
CA MET A 194 22.97 19.85 -8.26
C MET A 194 21.62 20.55 -8.45
N ASP A 195 21.59 21.71 -9.12
CA ASP A 195 20.36 22.45 -9.42
C ASP A 195 19.43 21.64 -10.36
N ILE A 196 20.00 20.98 -11.36
CA ILE A 196 19.26 20.07 -12.25
C ILE A 196 18.68 18.88 -11.46
N ALA A 197 19.47 18.29 -10.56
CA ALA A 197 19.02 17.20 -9.72
C ALA A 197 17.84 17.63 -8.82
N ALA A 198 17.94 18.81 -8.19
CA ALA A 198 16.87 19.38 -7.37
C ALA A 198 15.60 19.65 -8.19
N ALA A 199 15.76 20.26 -9.38
CA ALA A 199 14.64 20.58 -10.28
C ALA A 199 13.89 19.32 -10.78
N SER A 200 14.55 18.17 -10.80
CA SER A 200 13.95 16.89 -11.24
C SER A 200 13.06 16.23 -10.20
N ALA A 201 13.05 16.71 -8.94
CA ALA A 201 12.29 16.17 -7.82
C ALA A 201 11.45 17.25 -7.12
N PRO A 202 10.43 17.82 -7.79
CA PRO A 202 9.75 19.05 -7.37
C PRO A 202 8.68 18.85 -6.29
N SER A 203 8.31 17.62 -5.96
CA SER A 203 7.23 17.32 -5.01
C SER A 203 7.39 15.97 -4.36
N VAL A 204 6.48 15.65 -3.41
CA VAL A 204 6.27 14.27 -2.93
C VAL A 204 5.81 13.36 -4.05
N GLY A 205 6.04 12.06 -3.92
CA GLY A 205 5.66 11.05 -4.89
C GLY A 205 6.82 10.17 -5.34
N HIS A 206 6.52 9.12 -6.07
CA HIS A 206 7.54 8.31 -6.73
C HIS A 206 8.05 9.00 -8.01
N CYS A 207 9.04 8.41 -8.69
CA CYS A 207 9.60 8.98 -9.91
C CYS A 207 8.53 9.40 -10.92
N ASN A 208 8.64 10.62 -11.44
CA ASN A 208 7.75 11.21 -12.45
C ASN A 208 8.12 10.83 -13.91
N THR A 209 9.24 10.13 -14.08
CA THR A 209 9.62 9.52 -15.35
C THR A 209 8.88 8.20 -15.52
N MET A 210 8.50 7.83 -16.76
CA MET A 210 7.91 6.52 -17.08
C MET A 210 8.99 5.43 -17.01
N GLY A 211 9.57 5.27 -15.82
CA GLY A 211 10.48 4.18 -15.46
C GLY A 211 9.73 3.06 -14.76
N THR A 212 10.45 2.24 -13.99
CA THR A 212 9.88 1.04 -13.34
C THR A 212 8.73 1.38 -12.38
N ALA A 213 8.85 2.45 -11.57
CA ALA A 213 7.80 2.81 -10.62
C ALA A 213 6.45 3.07 -11.30
N THR A 214 6.41 3.99 -12.27
CA THR A 214 5.19 4.32 -13.01
C THR A 214 4.69 3.13 -13.83
N THR A 215 5.59 2.39 -14.49
CA THR A 215 5.23 1.19 -15.26
C THR A 215 4.57 0.13 -14.37
N MET A 216 5.14 -0.16 -13.19
CA MET A 216 4.57 -1.17 -12.29
C MET A 216 3.21 -0.74 -11.72
N ASN A 217 3.02 0.55 -11.42
CA ASN A 217 1.71 1.04 -11.01
C ASN A 217 0.67 0.96 -12.16
N SER A 218 1.07 1.28 -13.39
CA SER A 218 0.21 1.12 -14.57
C SER A 218 -0.13 -0.35 -14.85
N LEU A 219 0.81 -1.28 -14.64
CA LEU A 219 0.56 -2.71 -14.73
C LEU A 219 -0.42 -3.19 -13.65
N ALA A 220 -0.30 -2.71 -12.42
CA ALA A 220 -1.26 -3.06 -11.36
C ALA A 220 -2.68 -2.60 -11.70
N GLU A 221 -2.81 -1.42 -12.34
CA GLU A 221 -4.08 -0.93 -12.85
C GLU A 221 -4.61 -1.78 -14.02
N ALA A 222 -3.75 -2.11 -14.99
CA ALA A 222 -4.11 -2.96 -16.12
C ALA A 222 -4.51 -4.39 -15.73
N LEU A 223 -3.95 -4.91 -14.64
CA LEU A 223 -4.33 -6.19 -14.04
C LEU A 223 -5.67 -6.14 -13.27
N GLY A 224 -6.29 -4.97 -13.16
CA GLY A 224 -7.52 -4.80 -12.37
C GLY A 224 -7.30 -4.79 -10.87
N MET A 225 -6.06 -4.68 -10.39
CA MET A 225 -5.72 -4.62 -8.96
C MET A 225 -5.72 -3.20 -8.40
N MET A 226 -6.01 -2.18 -9.21
CA MET A 226 -6.07 -0.77 -8.84
C MET A 226 -7.28 -0.13 -9.52
N LEU A 227 -7.84 0.93 -8.93
CA LEU A 227 -8.91 1.69 -9.58
C LEU A 227 -8.42 2.35 -10.87
N PRO A 228 -9.25 2.38 -11.92
CA PRO A 228 -8.91 3.02 -13.18
C PRO A 228 -8.51 4.49 -13.02
N GLY A 229 -7.39 4.87 -13.66
CA GLY A 229 -6.83 6.22 -13.60
C GLY A 229 -5.93 6.51 -12.40
N CYS A 230 -5.93 5.67 -11.37
CA CYS A 230 -5.18 5.92 -10.14
C CYS A 230 -3.66 5.91 -10.32
N ALA A 231 -3.13 5.13 -11.27
CA ALA A 231 -1.69 5.08 -11.48
C ALA A 231 -1.10 6.43 -11.95
N ALA A 232 -1.89 7.24 -12.64
CA ALA A 232 -1.46 8.48 -13.27
C ALA A 232 -1.70 9.75 -12.45
N VAL A 233 -2.51 9.70 -11.38
CA VAL A 233 -2.80 10.88 -10.54
C VAL A 233 -1.56 11.26 -9.74
N PRO A 234 -1.00 12.49 -9.90
CA PRO A 234 0.16 12.92 -9.14
C PRO A 234 -0.11 12.97 -7.63
N ALA A 235 0.93 12.67 -6.85
CA ALA A 235 0.83 12.59 -5.39
C ALA A 235 0.28 13.87 -4.72
N PRO A 236 0.67 15.10 -5.14
CA PRO A 236 0.17 16.34 -4.52
C PRO A 236 -1.26 16.73 -4.91
N HIS A 237 -1.88 16.05 -5.89
CA HIS A 237 -3.21 16.41 -6.35
C HIS A 237 -4.28 15.95 -5.34
N LYS A 238 -5.30 16.79 -5.11
CA LYS A 238 -6.41 16.49 -4.20
C LYS A 238 -7.23 15.26 -4.62
N GLU A 239 -7.25 14.94 -5.92
CA GLU A 239 -7.87 13.74 -6.47
C GLU A 239 -7.23 12.46 -5.94
N ARG A 240 -5.97 12.52 -5.50
CA ARG A 240 -5.28 11.42 -4.84
C ARG A 240 -6.01 11.00 -3.56
N GLY A 241 -6.39 11.95 -2.71
CA GLY A 241 -7.14 11.69 -1.48
C GLY A 241 -8.49 11.00 -1.75
N ARG A 242 -9.21 11.38 -2.82
CA ARG A 242 -10.46 10.72 -3.23
C ARG A 242 -10.23 9.28 -3.70
N SER A 243 -9.18 9.04 -4.48
CA SER A 243 -8.81 7.69 -4.91
C SER A 243 -8.53 6.76 -3.73
N GLU A 244 -7.98 7.28 -2.65
CA GLU A 244 -7.68 6.54 -1.42
C GLU A 244 -8.94 6.14 -0.67
N GLU A 245 -9.88 7.07 -0.52
CA GLU A 245 -11.18 6.81 0.10
C GLU A 245 -11.95 5.73 -0.69
N HIS A 246 -12.12 5.90 -1.99
CA HIS A 246 -12.84 4.92 -2.84
C HIS A 246 -12.14 3.57 -2.92
N THR A 247 -10.81 3.51 -2.96
CA THR A 247 -10.06 2.25 -2.95
C THR A 247 -10.34 1.46 -1.68
N SER A 248 -10.34 2.13 -0.53
CA SER A 248 -10.57 1.49 0.76
C SER A 248 -12.04 1.10 0.96
N GLU A 249 -12.99 1.88 0.46
CA GLU A 249 -14.40 1.53 0.46
C GLU A 249 -14.67 0.26 -0.36
N LEU A 250 -14.13 0.17 -1.58
CA LEU A 250 -14.29 -1.00 -2.44
C LEU A 250 -13.74 -2.26 -1.78
N GLN A 251 -12.59 -2.18 -1.09
CA GLN A 251 -12.01 -3.32 -0.40
C GLN A 251 -12.93 -3.84 0.72
N SER A 252 -13.68 -2.97 1.39
CA SER A 252 -14.64 -3.35 2.43
C SER A 252 -15.92 -3.92 1.85
N HIS A 253 -16.31 -3.50 0.64
CA HIS A 253 -17.51 -3.95 -0.06
C HIS A 253 -17.28 -5.15 -0.98
N VAL A 254 -16.03 -5.52 -1.25
CA VAL A 254 -15.74 -6.71 -2.05
C VAL A 254 -16.27 -7.94 -1.32
N ARG A 255 -17.55 -8.23 -1.56
CA ARG A 255 -18.07 -9.59 -1.45
C ARG A 255 -17.28 -10.39 -2.47
N ILE A 256 -16.26 -11.05 -1.98
CA ILE A 256 -15.42 -11.92 -2.77
C ILE A 256 -16.33 -12.99 -3.34
N SER A 257 -16.77 -12.80 -4.57
CA SER A 257 -17.29 -13.86 -5.40
C SER A 257 -16.11 -14.50 -6.11
N TYR A 258 -15.67 -15.64 -5.66
CA TYR A 258 -14.99 -16.64 -6.48
C TYR A 258 -16.02 -17.65 -6.95
#